data_25522759002e20ba47de727cb6edfc37
#
_entry.id   25522759002e20ba47de727cb6edfc37
#
_cell.length_a   1.000
_cell.length_b   1.000
_cell.length_c   1.000
_cell.angle_alpha   90.00
_cell.angle_beta   90.00
_cell.angle_gamma   90.00
#
_symmetry.space_group_name_H-M   'P 1'
#
loop_
_entity.id
_entity.type
_entity.pdbx_description
1 polymer ?
#
loop_
_entity_poly.entity_id
_entity_poly.type
_entity_poly.pdbx_seq_one_letter_code
_entity_poly.pdbx_strand_id
1 'polypeptide(L)'
;DYLDELVFDNVQVLWQCGKLYHEQLKERLKDKNIGAVKMVEFIERMDLAYAIADVVISRAGAISVSELCLVKKPTILVPSPNVSEDHQTKNAMALVEKHAAILVKDVNAKSELLSEAIRLTGALQEKAELIKNIEALGRPNATLRRNVSSVRKID
;
A
#
# COMPACT_ATOMS: atom_id res chain seq x y z
N ASP A 1 -7.74 -17.22 -11.00
CA ASP A 1 -7.54 -16.03 -11.38
C ASP A 1 -6.04 -15.66 -11.30
N TYR A 2 -5.57 -14.54 -10.85
CA TYR A 2 -4.16 -14.09 -10.95
C TYR A 2 -3.21 -14.66 -9.87
N LEU A 3 -3.65 -15.52 -8.97
CA LEU A 3 -2.81 -16.06 -7.88
C LEU A 3 -1.69 -16.97 -8.40
N ASP A 4 -1.93 -17.66 -9.51
CA ASP A 4 -0.95 -18.55 -10.11
C ASP A 4 0.25 -17.78 -10.71
N GLU A 5 0.03 -16.53 -11.16
CA GLU A 5 1.10 -15.65 -11.67
C GLU A 5 2.14 -15.34 -10.59
N LEU A 6 1.74 -15.17 -9.34
CA LEU A 6 2.66 -14.90 -8.23
C LEU A 6 3.71 -16.00 -8.02
N VAL A 7 3.36 -17.24 -8.27
CA VAL A 7 4.26 -18.38 -8.11
C VAL A 7 5.33 -18.37 -9.20
N PHE A 8 4.94 -18.02 -10.43
CA PHE A 8 5.87 -17.96 -11.56
C PHE A 8 6.85 -16.79 -11.44
N ASP A 9 6.42 -15.67 -10.92
CA ASP A 9 7.24 -14.46 -10.82
C ASP A 9 8.07 -14.38 -9.52
N ASN A 10 8.05 -15.44 -8.69
CA ASN A 10 8.74 -15.47 -7.40
C ASN A 10 8.40 -14.29 -6.49
N VAL A 11 7.14 -13.86 -6.53
CA VAL A 11 6.60 -12.75 -5.73
C VAL A 11 5.85 -13.30 -4.52
N GLN A 12 6.07 -12.70 -3.36
CA GLN A 12 5.32 -13.00 -2.15
C GLN A 12 4.44 -11.81 -1.77
N VAL A 13 3.23 -12.10 -1.33
CA VAL A 13 2.27 -11.09 -0.89
C VAL A 13 1.94 -11.27 0.59
N LEU A 14 2.17 -10.23 1.37
CA LEU A 14 1.62 -10.11 2.72
C LEU A 14 0.35 -9.25 2.64
N TRP A 15 -0.79 -9.86 2.92
CA TRP A 15 -2.09 -9.21 2.76
C TRP A 15 -2.81 -9.04 4.09
N GLN A 16 -2.95 -7.80 4.54
CA GLN A 16 -3.84 -7.45 5.64
C GLN A 16 -5.26 -7.24 5.11
N CYS A 17 -6.16 -8.16 5.39
CA CYS A 17 -7.54 -8.12 4.89
C CYS A 17 -8.55 -7.53 5.90
N GLY A 18 -8.16 -7.35 7.15
CA GLY A 18 -9.03 -6.91 8.23
C GLY A 18 -9.93 -8.04 8.77
N LYS A 19 -10.32 -7.90 10.03
CA LYS A 19 -11.11 -8.91 10.75
C LYS A 19 -12.44 -9.24 10.07
N LEU A 20 -13.10 -8.23 9.51
CA LEU A 20 -14.42 -8.38 8.89
C LEU A 20 -14.43 -9.35 7.70
N TYR A 21 -13.35 -9.39 6.93
CA TYR A 21 -13.26 -10.15 5.69
C TYR A 21 -12.44 -11.44 5.81
N HIS A 22 -11.69 -11.62 6.89
CA HIS A 22 -10.69 -12.69 7.02
C HIS A 22 -11.32 -14.09 6.86
N GLU A 23 -12.36 -14.41 7.61
CA GLU A 23 -12.98 -15.74 7.55
C GLU A 23 -13.64 -16.01 6.18
N GLN A 24 -14.33 -15.00 5.62
CA GLN A 24 -14.93 -15.13 4.30
C GLN A 24 -13.89 -15.38 3.20
N LEU A 25 -12.78 -14.65 3.25
CA LEU A 25 -11.69 -14.81 2.28
C LEU A 25 -10.97 -16.14 2.46
N LYS A 26 -10.76 -16.57 3.69
CA LYS A 26 -10.15 -17.86 4.00
C LYS A 26 -10.97 -19.03 3.40
N GLU A 27 -12.30 -19.00 3.53
CA GLU A 27 -13.15 -20.02 2.93
C GLU A 27 -13.13 -19.96 1.39
N ARG A 28 -13.14 -18.75 0.80
CA ARG A 28 -13.07 -18.58 -0.67
C ARG A 28 -11.74 -19.02 -1.27
N LEU A 29 -10.67 -19.01 -0.51
CA LEU A 29 -9.31 -19.35 -0.96
C LEU A 29 -8.90 -20.78 -0.58
N LYS A 30 -9.74 -21.52 0.13
CA LYS A 30 -9.45 -22.84 0.69
C LYS A 30 -8.91 -23.85 -0.33
N ASP A 31 -9.51 -23.85 -1.53
CA ASP A 31 -9.16 -24.79 -2.60
C ASP A 31 -8.22 -24.18 -3.65
N LYS A 32 -7.63 -23.00 -3.35
CA LYS A 32 -6.72 -22.30 -4.26
C LYS A 32 -5.26 -22.45 -3.82
N ASN A 33 -4.35 -22.47 -4.77
CA ASN A 33 -2.93 -22.39 -4.47
C ASN A 33 -2.56 -20.96 -4.06
N ILE A 34 -2.49 -20.70 -2.75
CA ILE A 34 -2.12 -19.41 -2.19
C ILE A 34 -0.73 -19.42 -1.53
N GLY A 35 0.14 -20.36 -1.91
CA GLY A 35 1.47 -20.52 -1.28
C GLY A 35 2.32 -19.24 -1.29
N ALA A 36 2.13 -18.38 -2.28
CA ALA A 36 2.79 -17.08 -2.37
C ALA A 36 2.09 -15.94 -1.58
N VAL A 37 0.91 -16.21 -0.98
CA VAL A 37 0.10 -15.19 -0.28
C VAL A 37 -0.04 -15.56 1.19
N LYS A 38 0.47 -14.70 2.06
CA LYS A 38 0.21 -14.75 3.49
C LYS A 38 -0.88 -13.74 3.85
N MET A 39 -2.09 -14.22 4.08
CA MET A 39 -3.22 -13.40 4.50
C MET A 39 -3.30 -13.33 6.02
N VAL A 40 -3.49 -12.15 6.58
CA VAL A 40 -3.65 -11.90 8.01
C VAL A 40 -4.77 -10.90 8.28
N GLU A 41 -5.40 -11.00 9.44
CA GLU A 41 -6.39 -10.00 9.87
C GLU A 41 -5.75 -8.63 10.08
N PHE A 42 -4.62 -8.62 10.76
CA PHE A 42 -3.87 -7.43 11.13
C PHE A 42 -2.36 -7.72 11.15
N ILE A 43 -1.56 -6.77 10.73
CA ILE A 43 -0.08 -6.84 10.77
C ILE A 43 0.37 -6.14 12.05
N GLU A 44 0.76 -6.91 13.07
CA GLU A 44 1.23 -6.37 14.35
C GLU A 44 2.53 -5.57 14.22
N ARG A 45 3.46 -6.05 13.40
CA ARG A 45 4.75 -5.42 13.17
C ARG A 45 4.78 -4.79 11.77
N MET A 46 3.99 -3.72 11.60
CA MET A 46 3.93 -2.98 10.34
C MET A 46 5.29 -2.40 9.94
N ASP A 47 6.12 -2.03 10.91
CA ASP A 47 7.50 -1.59 10.70
C ASP A 47 8.36 -2.63 9.97
N LEU A 48 8.25 -3.91 10.36
CA LEU A 48 8.95 -4.99 9.67
C LEU A 48 8.35 -5.29 8.30
N ALA A 49 7.03 -5.24 8.18
CA ALA A 49 6.36 -5.43 6.90
C ALA A 49 6.82 -4.39 5.88
N TYR A 50 6.86 -3.12 6.25
CA TYR A 50 7.40 -2.07 5.38
C TYR A 50 8.90 -2.26 5.10
N ALA A 51 9.69 -2.68 6.08
CA ALA A 51 11.13 -2.88 5.90
C ALA A 51 11.44 -3.88 4.77
N ILE A 52 10.70 -5.00 4.71
CA ILE A 52 10.92 -6.07 3.73
C ILE A 52 10.16 -5.87 2.41
N ALA A 53 9.18 -4.96 2.35
CA ALA A 53 8.39 -4.75 1.15
C ALA A 53 9.20 -4.10 0.03
N ASP A 54 9.12 -4.65 -1.18
CA ASP A 54 9.62 -4.02 -2.41
C ASP A 54 8.62 -3.01 -2.97
N VAL A 55 7.32 -3.31 -2.84
CA VAL A 55 6.20 -2.49 -3.29
C VAL A 55 5.10 -2.55 -2.23
N VAL A 56 4.48 -1.43 -1.96
CA VAL A 56 3.34 -1.33 -1.05
C VAL A 56 2.07 -1.01 -1.83
N ILE A 57 1.00 -1.76 -1.57
CA ILE A 57 -0.33 -1.48 -2.09
C ILE A 57 -1.19 -1.00 -0.93
N SER A 58 -1.87 0.14 -1.09
CA SER A 58 -2.68 0.71 -0.01
C SER A 58 -3.91 1.43 -0.53
N ARG A 59 -4.93 1.52 0.32
CA ARG A 59 -5.99 2.51 0.18
C ARG A 59 -5.43 3.91 0.48
N ALA A 60 -6.05 4.95 -0.05
CA ALA A 60 -5.55 6.31 0.05
C ALA A 60 -6.23 7.13 1.19
N GLY A 61 -6.41 6.51 2.34
CA GLY A 61 -6.82 7.23 3.56
C GLY A 61 -5.74 8.23 3.99
N ALA A 62 -6.13 9.35 4.61
CA ALA A 62 -5.20 10.41 4.99
C ALA A 62 -4.05 9.92 5.91
N ILE A 63 -4.38 9.06 6.88
CA ILE A 63 -3.39 8.48 7.80
C ILE A 63 -2.44 7.56 7.02
N SER A 64 -2.96 6.68 6.16
CA SER A 64 -2.15 5.77 5.35
C SER A 64 -1.20 6.52 4.42
N VAL A 65 -1.68 7.57 3.75
CA VAL A 65 -0.84 8.41 2.86
C VAL A 65 0.27 9.10 3.65
N SER A 66 -0.01 9.63 4.82
CA SER A 66 1.00 10.25 5.69
C SER A 66 2.06 9.23 6.15
N GLU A 67 1.64 8.02 6.50
CA GLU A 67 2.54 6.93 6.87
C GLU A 67 3.43 6.51 5.71
N LEU A 68 2.86 6.34 4.51
CA LEU A 68 3.58 5.97 3.29
C LEU A 68 4.69 6.98 2.94
N CYS A 69 4.44 8.27 3.13
CA CYS A 69 5.46 9.30 2.96
C CYS A 69 6.64 9.14 3.92
N LEU A 70 6.43 8.56 5.11
CA LEU A 70 7.50 8.31 6.09
C LEU A 70 8.29 7.05 5.79
N VAL A 71 7.62 5.99 5.30
CA VAL A 71 8.28 4.70 5.05
C VAL A 71 9.04 4.63 3.73
N LYS A 72 8.81 5.58 2.81
CA LYS A 72 9.59 5.78 1.58
C LYS A 72 9.68 4.52 0.71
N LYS A 73 8.57 3.86 0.48
CA LYS A 73 8.48 2.67 -0.37
C LYS A 73 7.76 2.98 -1.67
N PRO A 74 8.10 2.31 -2.77
CA PRO A 74 7.30 2.36 -3.99
C PRO A 74 5.86 1.97 -3.67
N THR A 75 4.91 2.81 -4.03
CA THR A 75 3.53 2.66 -3.58
C THR A 75 2.55 2.69 -4.72
N ILE A 76 1.61 1.75 -4.72
CA ILE A 76 0.41 1.74 -5.56
C ILE A 76 -0.79 2.11 -4.68
N LEU A 77 -1.49 3.17 -5.04
CA LEU A 77 -2.67 3.64 -4.34
C LEU A 77 -3.93 3.20 -5.06
N VAL A 78 -4.86 2.61 -4.30
CA VAL A 78 -6.18 2.19 -4.78
C VAL A 78 -7.23 2.94 -3.96
N PRO A 79 -7.67 4.14 -4.39
CA PRO A 79 -8.69 4.90 -3.67
C PRO A 79 -9.99 4.13 -3.55
N SER A 80 -10.63 4.15 -2.37
CA SER A 80 -11.96 3.56 -2.19
C SER A 80 -13.03 4.49 -2.77
N PRO A 81 -13.94 3.99 -3.61
CA PRO A 81 -15.04 4.79 -4.14
C PRO A 81 -16.15 5.06 -3.12
N ASN A 82 -16.17 4.31 -2.01
CA ASN A 82 -17.26 4.31 -1.03
C ASN A 82 -17.07 5.30 0.13
N VAL A 83 -16.20 6.29 -0.03
CA VAL A 83 -15.99 7.34 0.99
C VAL A 83 -16.61 8.65 0.52
N SER A 84 -17.23 9.37 1.47
CA SER A 84 -17.87 10.66 1.17
C SER A 84 -16.87 11.66 0.57
N GLU A 85 -17.36 12.46 -0.41
CA GLU A 85 -16.63 13.57 -1.03
C GLU A 85 -15.33 13.22 -1.77
N ASP A 86 -15.14 11.96 -2.17
CA ASP A 86 -13.97 11.51 -2.95
C ASP A 86 -12.61 11.86 -2.31
N HIS A 87 -12.55 11.92 -0.99
CA HIS A 87 -11.33 12.28 -0.26
C HIS A 87 -10.15 11.36 -0.58
N GLN A 88 -10.39 10.05 -0.78
CA GLN A 88 -9.29 9.13 -1.07
C GLN A 88 -8.69 9.38 -2.44
N THR A 89 -9.48 9.71 -3.46
CA THR A 89 -8.93 10.07 -4.77
C THR A 89 -8.09 11.34 -4.69
N LYS A 90 -8.55 12.36 -3.96
CA LYS A 90 -7.78 13.60 -3.75
C LYS A 90 -6.45 13.31 -3.04
N ASN A 91 -6.47 12.50 -1.99
CA ASN A 91 -5.27 12.10 -1.28
C ASN A 91 -4.28 11.34 -2.17
N ALA A 92 -4.78 10.40 -2.99
CA ALA A 92 -3.95 9.66 -3.93
C ALA A 92 -3.32 10.59 -4.97
N MET A 93 -4.13 11.48 -5.57
CA MET A 93 -3.66 12.41 -6.59
C MET A 93 -2.59 13.37 -6.07
N ALA A 94 -2.62 13.74 -4.81
CA ALA A 94 -1.58 14.56 -4.20
C ALA A 94 -0.17 13.92 -4.27
N LEU A 95 -0.08 12.58 -4.31
CA LEU A 95 1.17 11.84 -4.51
C LEU A 95 1.43 11.55 -6.00
N VAL A 96 0.39 11.14 -6.71
CA VAL A 96 0.48 10.72 -8.13
C VAL A 96 0.93 11.87 -9.03
N GLU A 97 0.38 13.07 -8.86
CA GLU A 97 0.77 14.27 -9.61
C GLU A 97 2.23 14.68 -9.39
N LYS A 98 2.83 14.21 -8.32
CA LYS A 98 4.26 14.42 -8.01
C LYS A 98 5.13 13.21 -8.34
N HIS A 99 4.61 12.25 -9.09
CA HIS A 99 5.28 10.99 -9.41
C HIS A 99 5.83 10.27 -8.16
N ALA A 100 5.11 10.35 -7.04
CA ALA A 100 5.47 9.75 -5.77
C ALA A 100 4.69 8.46 -5.46
N ALA A 101 3.67 8.15 -6.26
CA ALA A 101 2.91 6.91 -6.20
C ALA A 101 2.26 6.61 -7.56
N ILE A 102 1.87 5.36 -7.76
CA ILE A 102 1.07 4.91 -8.90
C ILE A 102 -0.39 4.82 -8.47
N LEU A 103 -1.30 5.19 -9.37
CA LEU A 103 -2.74 5.08 -9.15
C LEU A 103 -3.30 3.87 -9.91
N VAL A 104 -4.01 3.00 -9.20
CA VAL A 104 -4.91 2.03 -9.81
C VAL A 104 -6.32 2.33 -9.32
N LYS A 105 -7.25 2.58 -10.25
CA LYS A 105 -8.66 2.83 -9.90
C LYS A 105 -9.29 1.57 -9.33
N ASP A 106 -10.15 1.68 -8.32
CA ASP A 106 -10.79 0.53 -7.67
C ASP A 106 -11.56 -0.35 -8.67
N VAL A 107 -12.23 0.25 -9.63
CA VAL A 107 -12.95 -0.46 -10.71
C VAL A 107 -12.03 -1.33 -11.57
N ASN A 108 -10.77 -0.97 -11.71
CA ASN A 108 -9.76 -1.68 -12.50
C ASN A 108 -8.88 -2.60 -11.61
N ALA A 109 -8.99 -2.51 -10.29
CA ALA A 109 -8.07 -3.20 -9.38
C ALA A 109 -8.07 -4.72 -9.60
N LYS A 110 -9.22 -5.30 -9.95
CA LYS A 110 -9.31 -6.75 -10.22
C LYS A 110 -8.46 -7.20 -11.41
N SER A 111 -8.33 -6.39 -12.44
CA SER A 111 -7.61 -6.72 -13.69
C SER A 111 -6.18 -6.16 -13.76
N GLU A 112 -5.88 -5.08 -13.05
CA GLU A 112 -4.65 -4.33 -13.22
C GLU A 112 -3.71 -4.38 -12.00
N LEU A 113 -4.26 -4.50 -10.78
CA LEU A 113 -3.48 -4.26 -9.55
C LEU A 113 -2.31 -5.23 -9.39
N LEU A 114 -2.56 -6.52 -9.60
CA LEU A 114 -1.53 -7.53 -9.37
C LEU A 114 -0.45 -7.49 -10.45
N SER A 115 -0.83 -7.39 -11.71
CA SER A 115 0.12 -7.25 -12.82
C SER A 115 0.97 -5.98 -12.70
N GLU A 116 0.37 -4.86 -12.28
CA GLU A 116 1.11 -3.63 -12.04
C GLU A 116 2.07 -3.74 -10.85
N ALA A 117 1.66 -4.41 -9.76
CA ALA A 117 2.52 -4.66 -8.63
C ALA A 117 3.71 -5.55 -9.00
N ILE A 118 3.48 -6.64 -9.72
CA ILE A 118 4.55 -7.54 -10.23
C ILE A 118 5.50 -6.76 -11.16
N ARG A 119 4.96 -6.03 -12.12
CA ARG A 119 5.76 -5.18 -13.03
C ARG A 119 6.68 -4.24 -12.24
N LEU A 120 6.11 -3.58 -11.23
CA LEU A 120 6.85 -2.59 -10.44
C LEU A 120 7.97 -3.24 -9.60
N THR A 121 7.84 -4.49 -9.16
CA THR A 121 8.94 -5.15 -8.42
C THR A 121 10.23 -5.21 -9.23
N GLY A 122 10.14 -5.41 -10.56
CA GLY A 122 11.27 -5.46 -11.50
C GLY A 122 11.73 -4.09 -12.03
N ALA A 123 10.92 -3.03 -11.88
CA ALA A 123 11.17 -1.71 -12.48
C ALA A 123 12.11 -0.86 -11.61
N LEU A 124 13.40 -1.18 -11.58
CA LEU A 124 14.37 -0.56 -10.66
C LEU A 124 14.46 0.96 -10.76
N GLN A 125 14.45 1.52 -11.98
CA GLN A 125 14.53 2.97 -12.19
C GLN A 125 13.27 3.69 -11.69
N GLU A 126 12.10 3.15 -12.02
CA GLU A 126 10.82 3.71 -11.61
C GLU A 126 10.66 3.65 -10.07
N LYS A 127 11.03 2.52 -9.44
CA LYS A 127 11.06 2.41 -7.97
C LYS A 127 11.95 3.48 -7.34
N ALA A 128 13.13 3.71 -7.88
CA ALA A 128 14.06 4.72 -7.38
C ALA A 128 13.49 6.14 -7.52
N GLU A 129 12.79 6.44 -8.61
CA GLU A 129 12.12 7.72 -8.82
C GLU A 129 10.95 7.92 -7.84
N LEU A 130 10.09 6.93 -7.69
CA LEU A 130 8.98 6.96 -6.73
C LEU A 130 9.48 7.17 -5.29
N ILE A 131 10.54 6.46 -4.88
CA ILE A 131 11.17 6.62 -3.56
C ILE A 131 11.70 8.03 -3.36
N LYS A 132 12.43 8.56 -4.34
CA LYS A 132 12.98 9.93 -4.28
C LYS A 132 11.88 10.97 -4.12
N ASN A 133 10.81 10.82 -4.88
CA ASN A 133 9.70 11.78 -4.88
C ASN A 133 8.86 11.69 -3.61
N ILE A 134 8.55 10.49 -3.12
CA ILE A 134 7.80 10.33 -1.87
C ILE A 134 8.62 10.79 -0.66
N GLU A 135 9.93 10.59 -0.68
CA GLU A 135 10.83 11.11 0.35
C GLU A 135 10.81 12.64 0.43
N ALA A 136 10.75 13.32 -0.70
CA ALA A 136 10.65 14.77 -0.75
C ALA A 136 9.34 15.28 -0.11
N LEU A 137 8.25 14.50 -0.20
CA LEU A 137 6.96 14.79 0.42
C LEU A 137 6.93 14.46 1.92
N GLY A 138 7.66 13.43 2.33
CA GLY A 138 7.76 13.00 3.73
C GLY A 138 8.66 13.88 4.61
N ARG A 139 9.36 14.85 4.04
CA ARG A 139 10.10 15.84 4.85
C ARG A 139 9.09 16.70 5.59
N PRO A 140 9.01 16.62 6.93
CA PRO A 140 8.02 17.38 7.67
C PRO A 140 8.30 18.88 7.47
N ASN A 141 7.35 19.61 6.91
CA ASN A 141 7.28 21.03 7.16
C ASN A 141 7.33 21.23 8.68
N ALA A 142 8.15 22.16 9.15
CA ALA A 142 8.41 22.40 10.59
C ALA A 142 7.15 22.55 11.46
N THR A 143 5.99 22.81 10.85
CA THR A 143 4.68 22.92 11.47
C THR A 143 4.10 21.58 11.95
N LEU A 144 4.40 20.45 11.26
CA LEU A 144 3.90 19.12 11.68
C LEU A 144 4.73 18.52 12.83
N ARG A 145 5.97 18.95 13.03
CA ARG A 145 6.79 18.50 14.18
C ARG A 145 6.22 18.94 15.54
N ARG A 146 5.42 20.02 15.59
CA ARG A 146 4.81 20.48 16.85
C ARG A 146 3.67 19.58 17.32
N ASN A 147 2.97 18.87 16.41
CA ASN A 147 1.83 18.04 16.79
C ASN A 147 2.23 16.59 17.15
N VAL A 148 3.39 16.11 16.70
CA VAL A 148 3.88 14.75 17.04
C VAL A 148 4.58 14.74 18.40
N SER A 149 5.15 15.85 18.84
CA SER A 149 5.80 15.94 20.15
C SER A 149 4.80 16.03 21.33
N SER A 150 3.52 16.32 21.06
CA SER A 150 2.49 16.38 22.09
C SER A 150 1.79 15.04 22.37
N VAL A 151 2.07 13.99 21.61
CA VAL A 151 1.51 12.63 21.80
C VAL A 151 2.42 11.72 22.63
N ARG A 152 3.62 12.15 23.01
CA ARG A 152 4.54 11.40 23.87
C ARG A 152 4.48 11.87 25.32
N LYS A 153 3.31 11.84 25.93
CA LYS A 153 3.16 11.84 27.39
C LYS A 153 1.82 11.24 27.75
N ILE A 154 1.74 9.95 27.80
CA ILE A 154 0.86 9.24 28.73
C ILE A 154 1.72 8.15 29.33
N ASP A 155 2.04 8.34 30.62
CA ASP A 155 2.66 7.38 31.51
C ASP A 155 1.78 6.15 31.68
#